data_74656e0aa5b06acde4e607cbc2707f80
#
_entry.id   74656e0aa5b06acde4e607cbc2707f80
#
_cell.length_a   1.000
_cell.length_b   1.000
_cell.length_c   1.000
_cell.angle_alpha   90.00
_cell.angle_beta   90.00
_cell.angle_gamma   90.00
#
_symmetry.space_group_name_H-M   'P 1'
#
loop_
_entity.id
_entity.type
_entity.pdbx_description
1 polymer ?
#
loop_
_entity_poly.entity_id
_entity_poly.type
_entity_poly.pdbx_seq_one_letter_code
_entity_poly.pdbx_strand_id
1 'polypeptide(L)'
;MRIGAQLYTVREHTKSLEDFALTLKKVADIGYTTVQLSGTCAFEPAWLKGELDRNGLECVLTHTAPARLLDNAVQVAADHDVFGCRHVGLGSYPFREEGTPESFYNEYHPVAKALQENGKYFMYHNHDGEFKKMNGKTIMDHIAELFPADELGFTVDTFWVQAGGGDPAQWIEKLAGRVPCIHLKDFVFGRKMAPVGEGNINFDRVFKKAEAAGTRFMLVEQDDCNGEDPFDCLKRSYDFLSSRGFK
;
A
#
# COMPACT_ATOMS: atom_id res chain seq x y z
N MET A 1 -1.01 7.45 -14.18
CA MET A 1 -1.16 6.80 -12.86
C MET A 1 -2.34 7.44 -12.13
N ARG A 2 -3.17 6.65 -11.46
CA ARG A 2 -4.29 7.15 -10.64
C ARG A 2 -3.83 7.35 -9.20
N ILE A 3 -4.39 8.35 -8.53
CA ILE A 3 -4.09 8.60 -7.11
C ILE A 3 -5.22 8.05 -6.23
N GLY A 4 -4.85 7.58 -5.05
CA GLY A 4 -5.78 7.02 -4.08
C GLY A 4 -5.39 7.35 -2.64
N ALA A 5 -6.33 7.13 -1.73
CA ALA A 5 -6.09 7.25 -0.29
C ALA A 5 -5.88 5.86 0.34
N GLN A 6 -4.81 5.70 1.10
CA GLN A 6 -4.61 4.57 1.99
C GLN A 6 -5.27 4.86 3.33
N LEU A 7 -6.30 4.05 3.67
CA LEU A 7 -7.20 4.36 4.80
C LEU A 7 -6.56 4.21 6.19
N TYR A 8 -5.33 3.66 6.27
CA TYR A 8 -4.61 3.66 7.54
C TYR A 8 -4.35 5.07 8.07
N THR A 9 -4.22 6.05 7.18
CA THR A 9 -4.14 7.48 7.55
C THR A 9 -5.32 7.91 8.41
N VAL A 10 -6.51 7.44 8.08
CA VAL A 10 -7.79 7.77 8.74
C VAL A 10 -8.36 6.61 9.57
N ARG A 11 -7.51 5.65 10.00
CA ARG A 11 -7.93 4.41 10.68
C ARG A 11 -8.78 4.62 11.93
N GLU A 12 -8.60 5.75 12.62
CA GLU A 12 -9.41 6.06 13.80
C GLU A 12 -10.85 6.44 13.45
N HIS A 13 -11.11 6.72 12.17
CA HIS A 13 -12.42 7.03 11.61
C HIS A 13 -13.05 5.85 10.84
N THR A 14 -12.54 4.61 11.05
CA THR A 14 -13.04 3.39 10.40
C THR A 14 -13.30 2.27 11.42
N LYS A 15 -13.59 2.62 12.68
CA LYS A 15 -13.76 1.64 13.78
C LYS A 15 -15.15 1.03 13.84
N SER A 16 -16.13 1.64 13.18
CA SER A 16 -17.48 1.10 12.99
C SER A 16 -17.86 1.15 11.50
N LEU A 17 -18.86 0.39 11.09
CA LEU A 17 -19.36 0.44 9.70
C LEU A 17 -19.93 1.81 9.34
N GLU A 18 -20.56 2.50 10.30
CA GLU A 18 -21.09 3.85 10.11
C GLU A 18 -19.96 4.86 9.87
N ASP A 19 -18.95 4.87 10.75
CA ASP A 19 -17.77 5.75 10.59
C ASP A 19 -17.01 5.42 9.31
N PHE A 20 -16.92 4.14 8.96
CA PHE A 20 -16.24 3.72 7.74
C PHE A 20 -16.97 4.22 6.48
N ALA A 21 -18.32 4.12 6.44
CA ALA A 21 -19.12 4.67 5.34
C ALA A 21 -18.93 6.20 5.21
N LEU A 22 -18.95 6.93 6.34
CA LEU A 22 -18.70 8.37 6.37
C LEU A 22 -17.28 8.72 5.91
N THR A 23 -16.30 7.91 6.26
CA THR A 23 -14.90 8.07 5.84
C THR A 23 -14.75 7.90 4.34
N LEU A 24 -15.35 6.86 3.75
CA LEU A 24 -15.34 6.66 2.30
C LEU A 24 -15.94 7.86 1.57
N LYS A 25 -17.06 8.40 2.09
CA LYS A 25 -17.66 9.61 1.53
C LYS A 25 -16.72 10.80 1.61
N LYS A 26 -16.09 11.06 2.76
CA LYS A 26 -15.14 12.18 2.92
C LYS A 26 -13.95 12.05 1.97
N VAL A 27 -13.39 10.85 1.81
CA VAL A 27 -12.29 10.58 0.87
C VAL A 27 -12.70 10.86 -0.57
N ALA A 28 -13.91 10.45 -0.97
CA ALA A 28 -14.46 10.78 -2.29
C ALA A 28 -14.71 12.29 -2.46
N ASP A 29 -15.23 12.97 -1.43
CA ASP A 29 -15.49 14.43 -1.46
C ASP A 29 -14.17 15.24 -1.59
N ILE A 30 -13.02 14.72 -1.09
CA ILE A 30 -11.70 15.31 -1.33
C ILE A 30 -11.31 15.23 -2.81
N GLY A 31 -11.75 14.20 -3.52
CA GLY A 31 -11.51 13.99 -4.95
C GLY A 31 -10.82 12.67 -5.28
N TYR A 32 -10.47 11.85 -4.30
CA TYR A 32 -9.91 10.52 -4.55
C TYR A 32 -10.93 9.61 -5.24
N THR A 33 -10.46 8.80 -6.18
CA THR A 33 -11.29 7.82 -6.91
C THR A 33 -10.88 6.39 -6.62
N THR A 34 -9.74 6.20 -5.96
CA THR A 34 -9.27 4.88 -5.54
C THR A 34 -8.92 4.89 -4.05
N VAL A 35 -9.05 3.72 -3.42
CA VAL A 35 -8.70 3.52 -2.01
C VAL A 35 -7.93 2.23 -1.81
N GLN A 36 -7.12 2.21 -0.77
CA GLN A 36 -6.59 1.00 -0.18
C GLN A 36 -7.19 0.81 1.21
N LEU A 37 -7.65 -0.40 1.48
CA LEU A 37 -8.15 -0.77 2.80
C LEU A 37 -7.02 -1.22 3.71
N SER A 38 -6.93 -0.60 4.88
CA SER A 38 -5.98 -0.96 5.93
C SER A 38 -6.45 -0.40 7.28
N GLY A 39 -6.41 -1.21 8.34
CA GLY A 39 -6.75 -0.78 9.70
C GLY A 39 -8.24 -0.49 9.93
N THR A 40 -9.13 -0.95 9.06
CA THR A 40 -10.58 -0.77 9.15
C THR A 40 -11.23 -1.78 10.11
N CYS A 41 -12.47 -1.51 10.55
CA CYS A 41 -13.29 -2.52 11.21
C CYS A 41 -13.61 -3.69 10.27
N ALA A 42 -14.11 -4.79 10.82
CA ALA A 42 -14.62 -5.90 10.04
C ALA A 42 -15.84 -5.48 9.21
N PHE A 43 -15.96 -6.02 8.01
CA PHE A 43 -17.06 -5.75 7.08
C PHE A 43 -17.38 -6.99 6.24
N GLU A 44 -18.61 -7.05 5.75
CA GLU A 44 -19.00 -8.02 4.74
C GLU A 44 -18.61 -7.51 3.34
N PRO A 45 -18.03 -8.35 2.45
CA PRO A 45 -17.60 -7.93 1.12
C PRO A 45 -18.66 -7.21 0.30
N ALA A 46 -19.93 -7.67 0.37
CA ALA A 46 -21.05 -7.06 -0.32
C ALA A 46 -21.40 -5.66 0.23
N TRP A 47 -21.27 -5.44 1.55
CA TRP A 47 -21.44 -4.13 2.15
C TRP A 47 -20.39 -3.15 1.63
N LEU A 48 -19.13 -3.57 1.64
CA LEU A 48 -18.03 -2.74 1.12
C LEU A 48 -18.27 -2.37 -0.36
N LYS A 49 -18.66 -3.35 -1.19
CA LYS A 49 -18.98 -3.09 -2.60
C LYS A 49 -20.05 -2.02 -2.75
N GLY A 50 -21.11 -2.11 -1.95
CA GLY A 50 -22.18 -1.10 -1.95
C GLY A 50 -21.70 0.30 -1.57
N GLU A 51 -20.82 0.42 -0.57
CA GLU A 51 -20.27 1.71 -0.15
C GLU A 51 -19.29 2.30 -1.18
N LEU A 52 -18.45 1.47 -1.80
CA LEU A 52 -17.55 1.89 -2.88
C LEU A 52 -18.35 2.42 -4.08
N ASP A 53 -19.37 1.69 -4.51
CA ASP A 53 -20.22 2.09 -5.64
C ASP A 53 -20.98 3.41 -5.36
N ARG A 54 -21.52 3.54 -4.15
CA ARG A 54 -22.25 4.74 -3.72
C ARG A 54 -21.38 6.00 -3.78
N ASN A 55 -20.09 5.84 -3.52
CA ASN A 55 -19.13 6.96 -3.49
C ASN A 55 -18.27 7.08 -4.76
N GLY A 56 -18.47 6.22 -5.77
CA GLY A 56 -17.66 6.22 -7.00
C GLY A 56 -16.18 5.87 -6.74
N LEU A 57 -15.91 5.06 -5.72
CA LEU A 57 -14.56 4.62 -5.34
C LEU A 57 -14.27 3.21 -5.86
N GLU A 58 -13.00 2.95 -6.16
CA GLU A 58 -12.47 1.62 -6.48
C GLU A 58 -11.47 1.20 -5.39
N CYS A 59 -11.65 0.01 -4.81
CA CYS A 59 -10.62 -0.59 -3.97
C CYS A 59 -9.56 -1.25 -4.85
N VAL A 60 -8.33 -0.74 -4.79
CA VAL A 60 -7.24 -1.19 -5.67
C VAL A 60 -6.20 -2.05 -4.98
N LEU A 61 -6.20 -2.06 -3.65
CA LEU A 61 -5.28 -2.84 -2.81
C LEU A 61 -5.89 -2.98 -1.41
N THR A 62 -5.56 -4.05 -0.70
CA THR A 62 -5.85 -4.21 0.72
C THR A 62 -4.57 -4.49 1.52
N HIS A 63 -4.55 -4.17 2.81
CA HIS A 63 -3.73 -4.88 3.78
C HIS A 63 -4.62 -5.87 4.51
N THR A 64 -4.51 -7.13 4.12
CA THR A 64 -5.28 -8.23 4.70
C THR A 64 -4.56 -8.77 5.93
N ALA A 65 -5.31 -9.05 6.99
CA ALA A 65 -4.74 -9.59 8.23
C ALA A 65 -3.97 -10.90 7.96
N PRO A 66 -2.73 -11.05 8.49
CA PRO A 66 -1.92 -12.26 8.31
C PRO A 66 -2.67 -13.56 8.59
N ALA A 67 -3.41 -13.61 9.70
CA ALA A 67 -4.19 -14.78 10.08
C ALA A 67 -5.21 -15.21 9.00
N ARG A 68 -5.88 -14.26 8.33
CA ARG A 68 -6.81 -14.58 7.25
C ARG A 68 -6.11 -15.11 6.00
N LEU A 69 -4.94 -14.54 5.68
CA LEU A 69 -4.13 -15.00 4.53
C LEU A 69 -3.65 -16.43 4.72
N LEU A 70 -3.15 -16.73 5.92
CA LEU A 70 -2.60 -18.06 6.26
C LEU A 70 -3.69 -19.12 6.46
N ASP A 71 -4.85 -18.72 6.99
CA ASP A 71 -5.97 -19.63 7.21
C ASP A 71 -6.64 -20.05 5.89
N ASN A 72 -7.01 -19.08 5.03
CA ASN A 72 -7.73 -19.40 3.80
C ASN A 72 -7.56 -18.30 2.72
N ALA A 73 -6.45 -18.35 1.99
CA ALA A 73 -6.15 -17.42 0.90
C ALA A 73 -7.18 -17.50 -0.25
N VAL A 74 -7.78 -18.67 -0.48
CA VAL A 74 -8.82 -18.86 -1.51
C VAL A 74 -10.09 -18.10 -1.15
N GLN A 75 -10.52 -18.14 0.13
CA GLN A 75 -11.66 -17.34 0.57
C GLN A 75 -11.35 -15.84 0.50
N VAL A 76 -10.13 -15.44 0.86
CA VAL A 76 -9.68 -14.04 0.69
C VAL A 76 -9.79 -13.61 -0.77
N ALA A 77 -9.38 -14.46 -1.72
CA ALA A 77 -9.50 -14.16 -3.15
C ALA A 77 -10.98 -13.99 -3.57
N ALA A 78 -11.86 -14.90 -3.12
CA ALA A 78 -13.30 -14.83 -3.39
C ALA A 78 -13.94 -13.55 -2.81
N ASP A 79 -13.59 -13.16 -1.58
CA ASP A 79 -14.06 -11.91 -0.98
C ASP A 79 -13.64 -10.69 -1.81
N HIS A 80 -12.39 -10.69 -2.31
CA HIS A 80 -11.86 -9.62 -3.15
C HIS A 80 -12.53 -9.54 -4.54
N ASP A 81 -13.07 -10.65 -5.05
CA ASP A 81 -13.88 -10.65 -6.28
C ASP A 81 -15.17 -9.86 -6.11
N VAL A 82 -15.81 -9.97 -4.94
CA VAL A 82 -17.08 -9.28 -4.66
C VAL A 82 -16.95 -7.77 -4.82
N PHE A 83 -15.87 -7.15 -4.32
CA PHE A 83 -15.65 -5.71 -4.46
C PHE A 83 -14.63 -5.33 -5.54
N GLY A 84 -14.24 -6.30 -6.39
CA GLY A 84 -13.46 -6.06 -7.61
C GLY A 84 -11.97 -5.73 -7.38
N CYS A 85 -11.39 -6.07 -6.22
CA CYS A 85 -9.99 -5.80 -5.94
C CYS A 85 -9.08 -6.95 -6.41
N ARG A 86 -8.05 -6.63 -7.19
CA ARG A 86 -7.08 -7.61 -7.66
C ARG A 86 -5.89 -7.81 -6.71
N HIS A 87 -5.45 -6.74 -6.05
CA HIS A 87 -4.21 -6.77 -5.27
C HIS A 87 -4.52 -7.04 -3.81
N VAL A 88 -3.98 -8.15 -3.30
CA VAL A 88 -4.15 -8.60 -1.92
C VAL A 88 -2.84 -8.41 -1.18
N GLY A 89 -2.76 -7.46 -0.27
CA GLY A 89 -1.52 -7.07 0.35
C GLY A 89 -1.32 -7.60 1.77
N LEU A 90 -0.07 -7.86 2.10
CA LEU A 90 0.43 -8.01 3.46
C LEU A 90 1.11 -6.69 3.86
N GLY A 91 0.64 -6.11 4.98
CA GLY A 91 1.09 -4.78 5.43
C GLY A 91 2.47 -4.76 6.09
N SER A 92 2.94 -5.88 6.64
CA SER A 92 4.25 -5.98 7.30
C SER A 92 4.63 -7.43 7.61
N TYR A 93 5.94 -7.65 7.80
CA TYR A 93 6.50 -8.88 8.36
C TYR A 93 7.61 -8.51 9.37
N PRO A 94 7.88 -9.28 10.42
CA PRO A 94 8.75 -8.86 11.53
C PRO A 94 10.27 -8.92 11.22
N PHE A 95 10.70 -8.33 10.09
CA PHE A 95 12.11 -8.29 9.68
C PHE A 95 13.02 -7.46 10.57
N ARG A 96 12.48 -6.56 11.37
CA ARG A 96 13.25 -5.82 12.36
C ARG A 96 13.71 -6.70 13.51
N GLU A 97 12.97 -7.78 13.79
CA GLU A 97 13.11 -8.67 14.93
C GLU A 97 13.79 -9.98 14.49
N GLU A 98 13.00 -11.00 14.23
CA GLU A 98 13.45 -12.37 13.97
C GLU A 98 13.12 -12.89 12.56
N GLY A 99 12.35 -12.14 11.76
CA GLY A 99 11.96 -12.54 10.42
C GLY A 99 13.16 -12.63 9.47
N THR A 100 13.21 -13.67 8.66
CA THR A 100 14.19 -13.83 7.58
C THR A 100 13.49 -13.92 6.23
N PRO A 101 14.19 -13.64 5.12
CA PRO A 101 13.60 -13.82 3.78
C PRO A 101 13.12 -15.24 3.55
N GLU A 102 13.84 -16.25 4.07
CA GLU A 102 13.49 -17.66 3.95
C GLU A 102 12.24 -18.01 4.78
N SER A 103 12.12 -17.46 6.01
CA SER A 103 10.93 -17.69 6.84
C SER A 103 9.70 -17.05 6.19
N PHE A 104 9.84 -15.84 5.65
CA PHE A 104 8.78 -15.15 4.89
C PHE A 104 8.37 -15.96 3.65
N TYR A 105 9.34 -16.46 2.88
CA TYR A 105 9.06 -17.29 1.70
C TYR A 105 8.31 -18.58 2.08
N ASN A 106 8.79 -19.30 3.06
CA ASN A 106 8.17 -20.57 3.47
C ASN A 106 6.73 -20.38 3.97
N GLU A 107 6.45 -19.27 4.63
CA GLU A 107 5.14 -18.95 5.19
C GLU A 107 4.17 -18.43 4.10
N TYR A 108 4.61 -17.52 3.23
CA TYR A 108 3.73 -16.79 2.31
C TYR A 108 3.78 -17.25 0.84
N HIS A 109 4.73 -18.09 0.43
CA HIS A 109 4.72 -18.63 -0.92
C HIS A 109 3.47 -19.48 -1.22
N PRO A 110 2.99 -20.36 -0.32
CA PRO A 110 1.71 -21.05 -0.53
C PRO A 110 0.53 -20.08 -0.68
N VAL A 111 0.52 -18.97 0.09
CA VAL A 111 -0.51 -17.93 0.00
C VAL A 111 -0.45 -17.22 -1.35
N ALA A 112 0.75 -16.78 -1.78
CA ALA A 112 0.96 -16.10 -3.05
C ALA A 112 0.47 -16.96 -4.23
N LYS A 113 0.82 -18.26 -4.20
CA LYS A 113 0.41 -19.22 -5.23
C LYS A 113 -1.11 -19.43 -5.25
N ALA A 114 -1.75 -19.61 -4.09
CA ALA A 114 -3.19 -19.75 -4.00
C ALA A 114 -3.93 -18.50 -4.50
N LEU A 115 -3.41 -17.30 -4.18
CA LEU A 115 -3.97 -16.04 -4.68
C LEU A 115 -3.80 -15.92 -6.21
N GLN A 116 -2.62 -16.26 -6.75
CA GLN A 116 -2.35 -16.25 -8.18
C GLN A 116 -3.29 -17.20 -8.96
N GLU A 117 -3.46 -18.44 -8.49
CA GLU A 117 -4.35 -19.43 -9.07
C GLU A 117 -5.82 -18.96 -9.09
N ASN A 118 -6.20 -18.03 -8.21
CA ASN A 118 -7.52 -17.40 -8.13
C ASN A 118 -7.55 -15.97 -8.73
N GLY A 119 -6.60 -15.64 -9.64
CA GLY A 119 -6.59 -14.38 -10.39
C GLY A 119 -6.22 -13.14 -9.60
N LYS A 120 -5.73 -13.31 -8.37
CA LYS A 120 -5.24 -12.22 -7.52
C LYS A 120 -3.72 -12.09 -7.62
N TYR A 121 -3.21 -10.94 -7.20
CA TYR A 121 -1.78 -10.69 -7.12
C TYR A 121 -1.40 -10.34 -5.69
N PHE A 122 -0.55 -11.18 -5.10
CA PHE A 122 -0.09 -10.97 -3.74
C PHE A 122 0.89 -9.79 -3.70
N MET A 123 0.70 -8.86 -2.76
CA MET A 123 1.49 -7.64 -2.64
C MET A 123 2.15 -7.57 -1.27
N TYR A 124 3.44 -7.26 -1.25
CA TYR A 124 4.17 -7.02 -0.02
C TYR A 124 4.51 -5.53 0.14
N HIS A 125 4.17 -4.96 1.30
CA HIS A 125 4.48 -3.58 1.67
C HIS A 125 5.73 -3.56 2.56
N ASN A 126 6.73 -2.77 2.16
CA ASN A 126 7.98 -2.65 2.92
C ASN A 126 7.91 -1.59 4.02
N HIS A 127 8.69 -1.84 5.06
CA HIS A 127 9.14 -0.86 6.04
C HIS A 127 10.66 -0.64 5.92
N ASP A 128 11.28 -0.02 6.91
CA ASP A 128 12.74 0.23 6.92
C ASP A 128 13.56 -1.03 7.26
N GLY A 129 12.97 -2.00 7.96
CA GLY A 129 13.60 -3.26 8.33
C GLY A 129 14.13 -4.06 7.15
N GLU A 130 13.43 -4.00 6.01
CA GLU A 130 13.76 -4.70 4.78
C GLU A 130 15.01 -4.16 4.08
N PHE A 131 15.52 -3.00 4.52
CA PHE A 131 16.76 -2.41 4.02
C PHE A 131 18.00 -2.82 4.84
N LYS A 132 17.81 -3.60 5.92
CA LYS A 132 18.92 -4.29 6.60
C LYS A 132 19.61 -5.23 5.63
N LYS A 133 20.95 -5.20 5.64
CA LYS A 133 21.76 -6.08 4.78
C LYS A 133 22.02 -7.42 5.43
N MET A 134 21.83 -8.48 4.65
CA MET A 134 22.22 -9.84 4.91
C MET A 134 23.07 -10.34 3.74
N ASN A 135 24.28 -10.83 4.01
CA ASN A 135 25.19 -11.35 2.97
C ASN A 135 25.42 -10.36 1.79
N GLY A 136 25.51 -9.06 2.10
CA GLY A 136 25.80 -8.02 1.12
C GLY A 136 24.57 -7.46 0.35
N LYS A 137 23.41 -8.10 0.46
CA LYS A 137 22.14 -7.67 -0.14
C LYS A 137 21.15 -7.22 0.94
N THR A 138 20.17 -6.41 0.58
CA THR A 138 19.07 -6.07 1.50
C THR A 138 18.10 -7.25 1.64
N ILE A 139 17.33 -7.28 2.73
CA ILE A 139 16.21 -8.25 2.88
C ILE A 139 15.24 -8.11 1.71
N MET A 140 14.96 -6.88 1.27
CA MET A 140 14.10 -6.60 0.10
C MET A 140 14.63 -7.28 -1.18
N ASP A 141 15.96 -7.28 -1.39
CA ASP A 141 16.60 -7.99 -2.50
C ASP A 141 16.34 -9.50 -2.44
N HIS A 142 16.56 -10.08 -1.26
CA HIS A 142 16.34 -11.51 -1.06
C HIS A 142 14.88 -11.92 -1.30
N ILE A 143 13.91 -11.12 -0.82
CA ILE A 143 12.48 -11.37 -1.08
C ILE A 143 12.20 -11.34 -2.59
N ALA A 144 12.74 -10.33 -3.30
CA ALA A 144 12.54 -10.19 -4.74
C ALA A 144 13.16 -11.35 -5.54
N GLU A 145 14.24 -11.95 -5.04
CA GLU A 145 14.90 -13.11 -5.66
C GLU A 145 14.19 -14.43 -5.35
N LEU A 146 13.60 -14.58 -4.16
CA LEU A 146 12.93 -15.81 -3.74
C LEU A 146 11.58 -16.02 -4.42
N PHE A 147 10.80 -14.94 -4.60
CA PHE A 147 9.47 -15.06 -5.18
C PHE A 147 9.47 -14.81 -6.70
N PRO A 148 8.78 -15.66 -7.49
CA PRO A 148 8.46 -15.38 -8.88
C PRO A 148 7.77 -14.02 -9.05
N ALA A 149 8.05 -13.33 -10.16
CA ALA A 149 7.52 -11.98 -10.39
C ALA A 149 6.00 -11.94 -10.63
N ASP A 150 5.41 -13.06 -11.04
CA ASP A 150 3.98 -13.22 -11.25
C ASP A 150 3.21 -13.69 -10.00
N GLU A 151 3.92 -14.07 -8.93
CA GLU A 151 3.34 -14.46 -7.65
C GLU A 151 3.35 -13.33 -6.62
N LEU A 152 4.45 -12.55 -6.55
CA LEU A 152 4.60 -11.45 -5.58
C LEU A 152 4.97 -10.14 -6.24
N GLY A 153 4.15 -9.11 -6.00
CA GLY A 153 4.47 -7.72 -6.27
C GLY A 153 4.83 -6.96 -4.99
N PHE A 154 5.32 -5.74 -5.17
CA PHE A 154 5.72 -4.88 -4.08
C PHE A 154 4.89 -3.59 -4.06
N THR A 155 4.43 -3.22 -2.88
CA THR A 155 3.95 -1.88 -2.59
C THR A 155 5.11 -1.10 -2.00
N VAL A 156 5.89 -0.43 -2.85
CA VAL A 156 7.05 0.34 -2.41
C VAL A 156 6.58 1.60 -1.69
N ASP A 157 6.94 1.72 -0.41
CA ASP A 157 6.64 2.88 0.42
C ASP A 157 7.82 3.86 0.41
N THR A 158 7.57 5.08 -0.07
CA THR A 158 8.62 6.07 -0.28
C THR A 158 9.26 6.56 1.02
N PHE A 159 8.48 6.70 2.12
CA PHE A 159 8.99 7.08 3.43
C PHE A 159 9.89 5.98 4.01
N TRP A 160 9.41 4.73 4.00
CA TRP A 160 10.12 3.65 4.64
C TRP A 160 11.41 3.27 3.89
N VAL A 161 11.42 3.38 2.56
CA VAL A 161 12.68 3.25 1.78
C VAL A 161 13.68 4.31 2.21
N GLN A 162 13.27 5.59 2.29
CA GLN A 162 14.13 6.70 2.72
C GLN A 162 14.60 6.50 4.17
N ALA A 163 13.71 6.08 5.07
CA ALA A 163 14.01 5.82 6.47
C ALA A 163 14.99 4.65 6.66
N GLY A 164 14.97 3.67 5.76
CA GLY A 164 15.89 2.55 5.70
C GLY A 164 17.23 2.88 5.02
N GLY A 165 17.41 4.14 4.56
CA GLY A 165 18.65 4.59 3.90
C GLY A 165 18.72 4.26 2.40
N GLY A 166 17.59 3.88 1.79
CA GLY A 166 17.46 3.67 0.35
C GLY A 166 16.99 4.93 -0.41
N ASP A 167 16.98 4.85 -1.72
CA ASP A 167 16.41 5.85 -2.64
C ASP A 167 15.09 5.28 -3.20
N PRO A 168 13.92 5.89 -2.89
CA PRO A 168 12.63 5.37 -3.33
C PRO A 168 12.52 5.21 -4.85
N ALA A 169 13.01 6.18 -5.61
CA ALA A 169 12.97 6.12 -7.07
C ALA A 169 13.85 4.99 -7.63
N GLN A 170 15.00 4.73 -7.03
CA GLN A 170 15.87 3.62 -7.41
C GLN A 170 15.23 2.27 -7.12
N TRP A 171 14.54 2.11 -5.99
CA TRP A 171 13.87 0.87 -5.64
C TRP A 171 12.66 0.59 -6.53
N ILE A 172 11.87 1.61 -6.87
CA ILE A 172 10.78 1.48 -7.85
C ILE A 172 11.33 1.03 -9.21
N GLU A 173 12.42 1.62 -9.69
CA GLU A 173 13.08 1.21 -10.94
C GLU A 173 13.58 -0.23 -10.88
N LYS A 174 14.24 -0.61 -9.79
CA LYS A 174 14.79 -1.96 -9.57
C LYS A 174 13.73 -3.04 -9.59
N LEU A 175 12.53 -2.75 -9.08
CA LEU A 175 11.39 -3.64 -9.02
C LEU A 175 10.40 -3.44 -10.19
N ALA A 176 10.84 -2.81 -11.29
CA ALA A 176 9.98 -2.54 -12.44
C ALA A 176 9.23 -3.79 -12.92
N GLY A 177 7.95 -3.64 -13.27
CA GLY A 177 7.03 -4.73 -13.62
C GLY A 177 6.40 -5.44 -12.41
N ARG A 178 6.87 -5.17 -11.17
CA ARG A 178 6.38 -5.78 -9.92
C ARG A 178 5.82 -4.73 -8.93
N VAL A 179 5.64 -3.48 -9.34
CA VAL A 179 5.18 -2.36 -8.49
C VAL A 179 3.91 -1.72 -9.05
N PRO A 180 2.79 -2.46 -9.18
CA PRO A 180 1.54 -1.89 -9.69
C PRO A 180 0.97 -0.81 -8.78
N CYS A 181 1.27 -0.85 -7.48
CA CYS A 181 0.87 0.11 -6.47
C CYS A 181 2.11 0.60 -5.71
N ILE A 182 2.17 1.89 -5.36
CA ILE A 182 3.18 2.46 -4.46
C ILE A 182 2.49 3.28 -3.37
N HIS A 183 3.12 3.38 -2.20
CA HIS A 183 2.72 4.34 -1.19
C HIS A 183 3.50 5.64 -1.36
N LEU A 184 2.76 6.74 -1.55
CA LEU A 184 3.30 8.08 -1.47
C LEU A 184 3.19 8.53 -0.02
N LYS A 185 4.31 8.51 0.69
CA LYS A 185 4.45 8.92 2.08
C LYS A 185 5.68 9.80 2.17
N ASP A 186 5.50 11.09 2.54
CA ASP A 186 6.59 12.05 2.52
C ASP A 186 7.41 12.04 3.81
N PHE A 187 8.65 12.46 3.71
CA PHE A 187 9.66 12.37 4.76
C PHE A 187 10.27 13.75 5.04
N VAL A 188 10.26 14.18 6.31
CA VAL A 188 10.95 15.38 6.77
C VAL A 188 12.02 15.05 7.80
N PHE A 189 12.86 16.03 8.09
CA PHE A 189 13.91 15.92 9.11
C PHE A 189 13.38 15.35 10.43
N GLY A 190 14.17 14.47 11.06
CA GLY A 190 13.81 13.80 12.31
C GLY A 190 12.90 12.57 12.12
N ARG A 191 12.83 12.00 10.93
CA ARG A 191 11.99 10.83 10.58
C ARG A 191 10.50 11.09 10.83
N LYS A 192 10.05 12.31 10.60
CA LYS A 192 8.63 12.66 10.67
C LYS A 192 7.99 12.54 9.29
N MET A 193 6.69 12.29 9.29
CA MET A 193 5.88 12.28 8.08
C MET A 193 5.31 13.68 7.82
N ALA A 194 4.98 13.96 6.57
CA ALA A 194 4.28 15.16 6.14
C ALA A 194 3.29 14.79 5.01
N PRO A 195 2.30 15.64 4.73
CA PRO A 195 1.53 15.55 3.51
C PRO A 195 2.44 15.51 2.28
N VAL A 196 2.05 14.74 1.28
CA VAL A 196 2.85 14.55 0.06
C VAL A 196 3.10 15.89 -0.62
N GLY A 197 4.38 16.21 -0.82
CA GLY A 197 4.85 17.47 -1.41
C GLY A 197 5.27 18.53 -0.39
N GLU A 198 5.08 18.31 0.91
CA GLU A 198 5.52 19.20 1.97
C GLU A 198 6.82 18.72 2.66
N GLY A 199 7.30 17.54 2.31
CA GLY A 199 8.54 16.95 2.82
C GLY A 199 9.73 17.10 1.88
N ASN A 200 10.69 16.17 2.02
CA ASN A 200 11.99 16.23 1.35
C ASN A 200 12.17 15.17 0.25
N ILE A 201 11.19 14.30 0.01
CA ILE A 201 11.29 13.30 -1.04
C ILE A 201 11.16 13.96 -2.42
N ASN A 202 12.04 13.61 -3.34
CA ASN A 202 11.98 14.08 -4.73
C ASN A 202 10.88 13.31 -5.50
N PHE A 203 9.63 13.75 -5.34
CA PHE A 203 8.48 13.11 -6.00
C PHE A 203 8.50 13.22 -7.52
N ASP A 204 9.10 14.25 -8.12
CA ASP A 204 9.23 14.32 -9.59
C ASP A 204 10.04 13.12 -10.11
N ARG A 205 11.09 12.74 -9.38
CA ARG A 205 11.89 11.56 -9.70
C ARG A 205 11.15 10.26 -9.44
N VAL A 206 10.39 10.19 -8.33
CA VAL A 206 9.53 9.06 -7.99
C VAL A 206 8.47 8.84 -9.09
N PHE A 207 7.74 9.87 -9.49
CA PHE A 207 6.71 9.78 -10.53
C PHE A 207 7.27 9.28 -11.86
N LYS A 208 8.42 9.83 -12.30
CA LYS A 208 9.09 9.40 -13.53
C LYS A 208 9.46 7.92 -13.49
N LYS A 209 9.98 7.43 -12.36
CA LYS A 209 10.37 6.02 -12.21
C LYS A 209 9.17 5.09 -12.05
N ALA A 210 8.13 5.53 -11.35
CA ALA A 210 6.88 4.79 -11.20
C ALA A 210 6.17 4.59 -12.55
N GLU A 211 6.10 5.63 -13.38
CA GLU A 211 5.55 5.53 -14.73
C GLU A 211 6.34 4.53 -15.59
N ALA A 212 7.67 4.64 -15.60
CA ALA A 212 8.54 3.72 -16.34
C ALA A 212 8.48 2.27 -15.82
N ALA A 213 8.24 2.08 -14.53
CA ALA A 213 8.10 0.77 -13.89
C ALA A 213 6.73 0.10 -14.12
N GLY A 214 5.76 0.81 -14.73
CA GLY A 214 4.41 0.31 -14.97
C GLY A 214 3.47 0.44 -13.77
N THR A 215 3.77 1.32 -12.82
CA THR A 215 2.90 1.63 -11.68
C THR A 215 1.56 2.20 -12.17
N ARG A 216 0.47 1.70 -11.62
CA ARG A 216 -0.89 2.12 -11.97
C ARG A 216 -1.52 3.01 -10.90
N PHE A 217 -1.21 2.74 -9.64
CA PHE A 217 -1.84 3.39 -8.49
C PHE A 217 -0.80 3.96 -7.52
N MET A 218 -0.99 5.20 -7.15
CA MET A 218 -0.20 5.93 -6.16
C MET A 218 -1.11 6.21 -4.97
N LEU A 219 -0.84 5.57 -3.84
CA LEU A 219 -1.72 5.59 -2.66
C LEU A 219 -1.09 6.47 -1.59
N VAL A 220 -1.76 7.58 -1.28
CA VAL A 220 -1.31 8.52 -0.24
C VAL A 220 -1.50 7.90 1.13
N GLU A 221 -0.44 7.85 1.92
CA GLU A 221 -0.47 7.37 3.30
C GLU A 221 0.34 8.30 4.22
N GLN A 222 -0.19 8.54 5.43
CA GLN A 222 0.51 9.23 6.50
C GLN A 222 0.09 8.62 7.84
N ASP A 223 0.97 7.83 8.47
CA ASP A 223 0.65 7.10 9.70
C ASP A 223 0.51 8.02 10.90
N ASP A 224 1.30 9.10 10.91
CA ASP A 224 1.28 10.15 11.94
C ASP A 224 1.13 11.52 11.29
N CYS A 225 0.00 12.15 11.54
CA CYS A 225 -0.30 13.50 11.07
C CYS A 225 0.23 14.59 12.03
N ASN A 226 1.09 14.26 13.00
CA ASN A 226 1.72 15.18 13.94
C ASN A 226 0.70 16.07 14.69
N GLY A 227 -0.50 15.53 14.99
CA GLY A 227 -1.59 16.25 15.67
C GLY A 227 -2.50 17.05 14.75
N GLU A 228 -2.28 17.03 13.44
CA GLU A 228 -3.18 17.63 12.45
C GLU A 228 -4.34 16.69 12.12
N ASP A 229 -5.44 17.24 11.56
CA ASP A 229 -6.55 16.44 11.05
C ASP A 229 -6.09 15.57 9.86
N PRO A 230 -6.29 14.22 9.90
CA PRO A 230 -5.81 13.34 8.85
C PRO A 230 -6.53 13.55 7.51
N PHE A 231 -7.77 14.06 7.49
CA PHE A 231 -8.45 14.40 6.24
C PHE A 231 -7.87 15.68 5.62
N ASP A 232 -7.43 16.65 6.43
CA ASP A 232 -6.72 17.83 5.92
C ASP A 232 -5.36 17.44 5.34
N CYS A 233 -4.62 16.50 5.97
CA CYS A 233 -3.39 15.95 5.42
C CYS A 233 -3.62 15.23 4.08
N LEU A 234 -4.67 14.41 3.97
CA LEU A 234 -5.08 13.77 2.71
C LEU A 234 -5.44 14.80 1.65
N LYS A 235 -6.18 15.86 2.04
CA LYS A 235 -6.59 16.94 1.11
C LYS A 235 -5.38 17.68 0.55
N ARG A 236 -4.43 18.09 1.36
CA ARG A 236 -3.20 18.78 0.92
C ARG A 236 -2.38 17.89 -0.01
N SER A 237 -2.24 16.60 0.32
CA SER A 237 -1.58 15.62 -0.54
C SER A 237 -2.30 15.47 -1.88
N TYR A 238 -3.63 15.41 -1.88
CA TYR A 238 -4.43 15.36 -3.10
C TYR A 238 -4.23 16.62 -3.95
N ASP A 239 -4.28 17.81 -3.34
CA ASP A 239 -4.13 19.09 -4.05
C ASP A 239 -2.75 19.19 -4.72
N PHE A 240 -1.69 18.77 -4.02
CA PHE A 240 -0.35 18.69 -4.60
C PHE A 240 -0.30 17.76 -5.82
N LEU A 241 -0.83 16.54 -5.70
CA LEU A 241 -0.83 15.55 -6.79
C LEU A 241 -1.71 15.98 -7.97
N SER A 242 -2.89 16.53 -7.68
CA SER A 242 -3.79 17.06 -8.70
C SER A 242 -3.18 18.23 -9.46
N SER A 243 -2.43 19.12 -8.79
CA SER A 243 -1.68 20.22 -9.44
C SER A 243 -0.62 19.73 -10.41
N ARG A 244 -0.16 18.47 -10.27
CA ARG A 244 0.79 17.79 -11.17
C ARG A 244 0.09 17.00 -12.28
N GLY A 245 -1.25 17.07 -12.38
CA GLY A 245 -2.06 16.42 -13.41
C GLY A 245 -2.49 14.98 -13.10
N PHE A 246 -2.22 14.46 -11.90
CA PHE A 246 -2.72 13.16 -11.48
C PHE A 246 -4.18 13.24 -11.00
N LYS A 247 -4.94 12.15 -11.22
CA LYS A 247 -6.37 12.04 -10.83
C LYS A 247 -6.67 10.67 -10.25
#